data_120b0aba4954591d418ce23bcfde8804
#
_entry.id   120b0aba4954591d418ce23bcfde8804
#
_cell.length_a   1.000
_cell.length_b   1.000
_cell.length_c   1.000
_cell.angle_alpha   90.00
_cell.angle_beta   90.00
_cell.angle_gamma   90.00
#
_symmetry.space_group_name_H-M   'P 1'
#
loop_
_entity.id
_entity.type
_entity.pdbx_description
1 polymer ?
#
loop_
_entity_poly.entity_id
_entity_poly.type
_entity_poly.pdbx_seq_one_letter_code
_entity_poly.pdbx_strand_id
1 'polypeptide(L)'
;MGELIEYGKKALEYGNYADFKQTMDTVVEEVEEGFVKIGYLLKVARDTAVLQESGYATVNEFAEKEYGLDKSAVSRFIAINDRFAEGGYAPRLQEQYRGMGRAKLSIMLMLPEWINEEISPDYSKSDIQAIRAEVAEEEKTTDLEILMEEREDIYDRLENDLQRVLWKLGQDIPELYCKLWKEYMRADNVEQLAKEVMEIMAPAGEGMHSARISGIGRLMLSLKGADRDLVLINVRSGEKQRYGWDDMEAAFDLLMGSDSAEESWETVYGAEMPGVAPVQPESRKTSRVSPAVMEENNPAAGQN
;
A
#
# COMPACT_ATOMS: atom_id res chain seq x y z
N MET A 1 50.28 2.02 13.09
CA MET A 1 50.19 3.34 12.43
C MET A 1 50.34 3.28 10.90
N GLY A 2 51.00 2.24 10.34
CA GLY A 2 51.16 2.06 8.87
C GLY A 2 49.89 1.72 8.10
N GLU A 3 49.05 0.86 8.62
CA GLU A 3 47.79 0.43 7.91
C GLU A 3 46.77 1.54 7.78
N LEU A 4 46.57 2.39 8.78
CA LEU A 4 45.66 3.55 8.72
C LEU A 4 46.12 4.59 7.68
N ILE A 5 47.42 4.70 7.39
CA ILE A 5 47.98 5.60 6.37
C ILE A 5 47.75 5.04 4.97
N GLU A 6 47.74 3.72 4.81
CA GLU A 6 47.50 3.06 3.52
C GLU A 6 45.98 3.13 3.14
N TYR A 7 45.09 2.99 4.10
CA TYR A 7 43.65 3.24 3.89
C TYR A 7 43.34 4.71 3.55
N GLY A 8 44.03 5.66 4.22
CA GLY A 8 43.87 7.09 3.90
C GLY A 8 44.40 7.47 2.51
N LYS A 9 45.38 6.75 1.97
CA LYS A 9 45.85 6.97 0.58
C LYS A 9 44.90 6.41 -0.47
N LYS A 10 44.23 5.28 -0.21
CA LYS A 10 43.18 4.74 -1.08
C LYS A 10 41.93 5.64 -1.16
N ALA A 11 41.61 6.37 -0.10
CA ALA A 11 40.53 7.34 -0.11
C ALA A 11 40.73 8.51 -1.09
N LEU A 12 42.00 8.75 -1.55
CA LEU A 12 42.34 9.77 -2.56
C LEU A 12 42.30 9.21 -4.01
N GLU A 13 41.97 7.93 -4.21
CA GLU A 13 41.90 7.31 -5.55
C GLU A 13 40.56 7.50 -6.26
N TYR A 14 39.52 8.01 -5.58
CA TYR A 14 38.28 8.37 -6.25
C TYR A 14 38.48 9.73 -6.97
N GLY A 15 38.52 9.70 -8.30
CA GLY A 15 38.80 10.87 -9.14
C GLY A 15 37.79 12.00 -8.99
N ASN A 16 36.57 11.68 -8.57
CA ASN A 16 35.49 12.64 -8.34
C ASN A 16 34.38 12.04 -7.45
N TYR A 17 33.43 12.89 -7.03
CA TYR A 17 32.28 12.48 -6.21
C TYR A 17 31.38 11.43 -6.90
N ALA A 18 31.24 11.48 -8.22
CA ALA A 18 30.40 10.55 -8.96
C ALA A 18 30.95 9.12 -8.89
N ASP A 19 32.27 8.94 -9.06
CA ASP A 19 32.94 7.64 -8.94
C ASP A 19 32.86 7.09 -7.51
N PHE A 20 33.06 7.96 -6.52
CA PHE A 20 32.90 7.61 -5.10
C PHE A 20 31.46 7.18 -4.83
N LYS A 21 30.47 7.98 -5.26
CA LYS A 21 29.06 7.68 -5.05
C LYS A 21 28.66 6.37 -5.73
N GLN A 22 29.07 6.14 -6.97
CA GLN A 22 28.80 4.90 -7.69
C GLN A 22 29.37 3.67 -6.96
N THR A 23 30.62 3.78 -6.47
CA THR A 23 31.25 2.70 -5.68
C THR A 23 30.46 2.46 -4.39
N MET A 24 30.09 3.54 -3.69
CA MET A 24 29.34 3.43 -2.45
C MET A 24 27.96 2.81 -2.70
N ASP A 25 27.24 3.24 -3.74
CA ASP A 25 25.95 2.68 -4.13
C ASP A 25 26.07 1.16 -4.41
N THR A 26 27.11 0.74 -5.15
CA THR A 26 27.39 -0.68 -5.43
C THR A 26 27.63 -1.50 -4.15
N VAL A 27 28.44 -0.97 -3.22
CA VAL A 27 28.73 -1.66 -1.96
C VAL A 27 27.49 -1.75 -1.07
N VAL A 28 26.68 -0.68 -1.01
CA VAL A 28 25.40 -0.68 -0.27
C VAL A 28 24.46 -1.71 -0.87
N GLU A 29 24.33 -1.76 -2.19
CA GLU A 29 23.49 -2.75 -2.89
C GLU A 29 23.98 -4.19 -2.63
N GLU A 30 25.30 -4.44 -2.65
CA GLU A 30 25.86 -5.75 -2.32
C GLU A 30 25.59 -6.19 -0.87
N VAL A 31 25.63 -5.26 0.09
CA VAL A 31 25.28 -5.53 1.49
C VAL A 31 23.81 -5.78 1.64
N GLU A 32 22.95 -4.99 0.98
CA GLU A 32 21.50 -5.16 1.01
C GLU A 32 21.05 -6.49 0.42
N GLU A 33 21.68 -6.97 -0.66
CA GLU A 33 21.37 -8.26 -1.29
C GLU A 33 22.10 -9.45 -0.63
N GLY A 34 23.05 -9.20 0.25
CA GLY A 34 23.87 -10.26 0.88
C GLY A 34 23.03 -11.37 1.53
N PHE A 35 21.89 -11.02 2.14
CA PHE A 35 20.99 -12.00 2.76
C PHE A 35 20.26 -12.88 1.73
N VAL A 36 19.99 -12.36 0.52
CA VAL A 36 19.37 -13.13 -0.58
C VAL A 36 20.38 -14.12 -1.15
N LYS A 37 21.66 -13.71 -1.30
CA LYS A 37 22.78 -14.59 -1.68
C LYS A 37 22.96 -15.70 -0.67
N ILE A 38 22.88 -15.41 0.65
CA ILE A 38 22.91 -16.44 1.69
C ILE A 38 21.77 -17.44 1.52
N GLY A 39 20.52 -16.97 1.31
CA GLY A 39 19.38 -17.83 1.06
C GLY A 39 19.56 -18.73 -0.15
N TYR A 40 20.06 -18.19 -1.25
CA TYR A 40 20.42 -18.94 -2.46
C TYR A 40 21.45 -20.03 -2.18
N LEU A 41 22.56 -19.70 -1.51
CA LEU A 41 23.61 -20.67 -1.20
C LEU A 41 23.14 -21.76 -0.23
N LEU A 42 22.29 -21.43 0.73
CA LEU A 42 21.65 -22.41 1.62
C LEU A 42 20.72 -23.37 0.84
N LYS A 43 20.02 -22.87 -0.19
CA LYS A 43 19.22 -23.73 -1.09
C LYS A 43 20.12 -24.62 -1.94
N VAL A 44 21.19 -24.09 -2.53
CA VAL A 44 22.18 -24.90 -3.25
C VAL A 44 22.73 -26.00 -2.34
N ALA A 45 23.08 -25.66 -1.10
CA ALA A 45 23.57 -26.63 -0.13
C ALA A 45 22.53 -27.70 0.25
N ARG A 46 21.25 -27.34 0.30
CA ARG A 46 20.12 -28.25 0.58
C ARG A 46 19.80 -29.17 -0.61
N ASP A 47 19.77 -28.60 -1.81
CA ASP A 47 19.18 -29.21 -3.00
C ASP A 47 20.23 -29.96 -3.87
N THR A 48 21.52 -29.80 -3.56
CA THR A 48 22.59 -30.42 -4.32
C THR A 48 23.49 -31.30 -3.43
N ALA A 49 24.43 -32.00 -4.07
CA ALA A 49 25.40 -32.84 -3.38
C ALA A 49 26.59 -32.07 -2.78
N VAL A 50 26.59 -30.74 -2.78
CA VAL A 50 27.73 -29.90 -2.38
C VAL A 50 28.19 -30.13 -0.94
N LEU A 51 27.32 -30.59 -0.05
CA LEU A 51 27.66 -30.93 1.34
C LEU A 51 28.15 -32.37 1.54
N GLN A 52 28.13 -33.24 0.52
CA GLN A 52 28.45 -34.66 0.68
C GLN A 52 29.88 -34.88 1.21
N GLU A 53 30.83 -34.03 0.82
CA GLU A 53 32.23 -34.12 1.26
C GLU A 53 32.51 -33.40 2.58
N SER A 54 31.53 -32.61 3.06
CA SER A 54 31.70 -31.79 4.27
C SER A 54 31.55 -32.55 5.59
N GLY A 55 30.91 -33.74 5.54
CA GLY A 55 30.54 -34.52 6.73
C GLY A 55 29.29 -34.04 7.45
N TYR A 56 28.65 -32.97 7.00
CA TYR A 56 27.35 -32.48 7.56
C TYR A 56 26.17 -33.26 6.96
N ALA A 57 25.27 -33.69 7.84
CA ALA A 57 24.08 -34.43 7.40
C ALA A 57 22.98 -33.51 6.83
N THR A 58 22.93 -32.25 7.22
CA THR A 58 21.91 -31.30 6.81
C THR A 58 22.45 -29.89 6.63
N VAL A 59 21.75 -29.08 5.82
CA VAL A 59 22.08 -27.66 5.67
C VAL A 59 21.94 -26.87 6.99
N ASN A 60 21.03 -27.29 7.87
CA ASN A 60 20.87 -26.63 9.18
C ASN A 60 22.09 -26.88 10.07
N GLU A 61 22.57 -28.12 10.11
CA GLU A 61 23.82 -28.47 10.87
C GLU A 61 25.01 -27.72 10.32
N PHE A 62 25.20 -27.69 9.02
CA PHE A 62 26.22 -26.89 8.33
C PHE A 62 26.16 -25.41 8.71
N ALA A 63 24.96 -24.79 8.56
CA ALA A 63 24.79 -23.39 8.82
C ALA A 63 24.98 -23.01 10.30
N GLU A 64 24.58 -23.88 11.22
CA GLU A 64 24.77 -23.68 12.66
C GLU A 64 26.24 -23.81 13.06
N LYS A 65 26.93 -24.86 12.59
CA LYS A 65 28.33 -25.15 12.97
C LYS A 65 29.33 -24.17 12.37
N GLU A 66 29.15 -23.81 11.08
CA GLU A 66 30.12 -22.98 10.37
C GLU A 66 29.84 -21.48 10.52
N TYR A 67 28.56 -21.08 10.64
CA TYR A 67 28.16 -19.67 10.60
C TYR A 67 27.34 -19.22 11.80
N GLY A 68 26.99 -20.10 12.74
CA GLY A 68 26.16 -19.75 13.89
C GLY A 68 24.70 -19.40 13.54
N LEU A 69 24.21 -19.82 12.36
CA LEU A 69 22.85 -19.59 11.93
C LEU A 69 21.93 -20.66 12.47
N ASP A 70 20.99 -20.26 13.30
CA ASP A 70 19.97 -21.19 13.80
C ASP A 70 18.99 -21.63 12.69
N LYS A 71 18.24 -22.71 12.95
CA LYS A 71 17.26 -23.27 12.01
C LYS A 71 16.23 -22.23 11.56
N SER A 72 15.83 -21.30 12.44
CA SER A 72 14.85 -20.25 12.12
C SER A 72 15.44 -19.24 11.14
N ALA A 73 16.71 -18.85 11.34
CA ALA A 73 17.41 -17.97 10.41
C ALA A 73 17.58 -18.63 9.03
N VAL A 74 18.02 -19.90 9.00
CA VAL A 74 18.17 -20.68 7.75
C VAL A 74 16.83 -20.74 7.00
N SER A 75 15.75 -21.13 7.68
CA SER A 75 14.42 -21.20 7.06
C SER A 75 13.96 -19.85 6.52
N ARG A 76 14.23 -18.76 7.23
CA ARG A 76 13.87 -17.40 6.82
C ARG A 76 14.65 -16.93 5.59
N PHE A 77 15.96 -17.16 5.54
CA PHE A 77 16.77 -16.82 4.37
C PHE A 77 16.33 -17.59 3.13
N ILE A 78 16.06 -18.88 3.28
CA ILE A 78 15.53 -19.71 2.20
C ILE A 78 14.17 -19.19 1.73
N ALA A 79 13.23 -18.92 2.65
CA ALA A 79 11.90 -18.43 2.31
C ALA A 79 11.93 -17.05 1.61
N ILE A 80 12.83 -16.15 2.03
CA ILE A 80 13.04 -14.87 1.34
C ILE A 80 13.52 -15.11 -0.09
N ASN A 81 14.48 -16.01 -0.28
CA ASN A 81 14.97 -16.33 -1.61
C ASN A 81 13.89 -17.00 -2.46
N ASP A 82 13.14 -17.97 -1.91
CA ASP A 82 12.04 -18.65 -2.62
C ASP A 82 11.03 -17.65 -3.17
N ARG A 83 10.70 -16.62 -2.40
CA ARG A 83 9.58 -15.72 -2.71
C ARG A 83 9.99 -14.47 -3.48
N PHE A 84 11.13 -13.89 -3.15
CA PHE A 84 11.51 -12.56 -3.63
C PHE A 84 12.71 -12.53 -4.58
N ALA A 85 13.44 -13.65 -4.74
CA ALA A 85 14.51 -13.71 -5.70
C ALA A 85 14.03 -13.91 -7.13
N GLU A 86 14.84 -13.53 -8.11
CA GLU A 86 14.58 -13.74 -9.53
C GLU A 86 14.33 -15.25 -9.79
N GLY A 87 13.14 -15.57 -10.31
CA GLY A 87 12.75 -16.96 -10.56
C GLY A 87 12.67 -17.86 -9.33
N GLY A 88 12.69 -17.28 -8.12
CA GLY A 88 12.66 -18.03 -6.85
C GLY A 88 13.92 -18.84 -6.56
N TYR A 89 14.98 -18.73 -7.36
CA TYR A 89 16.24 -19.48 -7.19
C TYR A 89 17.44 -18.73 -7.77
N ALA A 90 17.69 -17.51 -7.26
CA ALA A 90 18.77 -16.65 -7.75
C ALA A 90 19.47 -15.90 -6.60
N PRO A 91 20.72 -15.45 -6.78
CA PRO A 91 21.43 -14.65 -5.79
C PRO A 91 20.97 -13.18 -5.74
N ARG A 92 19.96 -12.78 -6.53
CA ARG A 92 19.46 -11.43 -6.67
C ARG A 92 17.97 -11.36 -6.42
N LEU A 93 17.51 -10.23 -5.87
CA LEU A 93 16.09 -9.90 -5.76
C LEU A 93 15.48 -9.60 -7.12
N GLN A 94 14.18 -9.91 -7.27
CA GLN A 94 13.36 -9.34 -8.34
C GLN A 94 13.41 -7.81 -8.25
N GLU A 95 13.36 -7.14 -9.40
CA GLU A 95 13.54 -5.69 -9.49
C GLU A 95 12.64 -4.89 -8.55
N GLN A 96 11.37 -5.29 -8.46
CA GLN A 96 10.38 -4.65 -7.59
C GLN A 96 10.68 -4.72 -6.08
N TYR A 97 11.54 -5.65 -5.64
CA TYR A 97 11.90 -5.83 -4.23
C TYR A 97 13.31 -5.32 -3.89
N ARG A 98 14.03 -4.74 -4.85
CA ARG A 98 15.34 -4.12 -4.59
C ARG A 98 15.18 -2.93 -3.65
N GLY A 99 16.11 -2.76 -2.72
CA GLY A 99 16.02 -1.72 -1.69
C GLY A 99 15.09 -2.01 -0.51
N MET A 100 14.33 -3.13 -0.52
CA MET A 100 13.43 -3.49 0.58
C MET A 100 14.17 -3.82 1.89
N GLY A 101 15.34 -4.39 1.82
CA GLY A 101 16.10 -4.87 2.96
C GLY A 101 15.45 -6.06 3.68
N ARG A 102 16.28 -6.84 4.41
CA ARG A 102 15.86 -8.08 5.07
C ARG A 102 14.68 -7.91 6.04
N ALA A 103 14.63 -6.80 6.76
CA ALA A 103 13.62 -6.60 7.80
C ALA A 103 12.21 -6.47 7.21
N LYS A 104 12.05 -5.71 6.11
CA LYS A 104 10.78 -5.55 5.39
C LYS A 104 10.36 -6.87 4.75
N LEU A 105 11.25 -7.51 3.97
CA LEU A 105 10.97 -8.78 3.32
C LEU A 105 10.59 -9.90 4.30
N SER A 106 11.17 -9.92 5.50
CA SER A 106 10.79 -10.87 6.54
C SER A 106 9.34 -10.69 7.02
N ILE A 107 8.82 -9.46 7.03
CA ILE A 107 7.41 -9.18 7.35
C ILE A 107 6.53 -9.57 6.16
N MET A 108 6.95 -9.23 4.96
CA MET A 108 6.25 -9.50 3.71
C MET A 108 6.08 -11.00 3.41
N LEU A 109 6.92 -11.88 3.98
CA LEU A 109 6.69 -13.33 3.95
C LEU A 109 5.34 -13.76 4.54
N MET A 110 4.78 -12.94 5.42
CA MET A 110 3.50 -13.20 6.11
C MET A 110 2.30 -12.55 5.39
N LEU A 111 2.54 -11.87 4.28
CA LEU A 111 1.49 -11.23 3.48
C LEU A 111 1.15 -12.08 2.24
N PRO A 112 -0.09 -12.02 1.74
CA PRO A 112 -0.43 -12.57 0.44
C PRO A 112 0.40 -11.94 -0.69
N GLU A 113 0.60 -12.68 -1.79
CA GLU A 113 1.42 -12.22 -2.92
C GLU A 113 0.82 -10.95 -3.56
N TRP A 114 -0.49 -10.92 -3.73
CA TRP A 114 -1.20 -9.77 -4.32
C TRP A 114 -1.10 -8.47 -3.49
N ILE A 115 -0.84 -8.57 -2.18
CA ILE A 115 -0.53 -7.41 -1.33
C ILE A 115 0.95 -7.01 -1.50
N ASN A 116 1.86 -7.99 -1.54
CA ASN A 116 3.29 -7.72 -1.72
C ASN A 116 3.60 -7.00 -3.03
N GLU A 117 2.85 -7.28 -4.10
CA GLU A 117 2.98 -6.60 -5.40
C GLU A 117 2.68 -5.10 -5.35
N GLU A 118 1.91 -4.67 -4.34
CA GLU A 118 1.56 -3.27 -4.16
C GLU A 118 2.51 -2.52 -3.20
N ILE A 119 3.41 -3.22 -2.53
CA ILE A 119 4.35 -2.63 -1.58
C ILE A 119 5.67 -2.34 -2.28
N SER A 120 6.09 -1.07 -2.29
CA SER A 120 7.37 -0.60 -2.81
C SER A 120 8.43 -0.43 -1.70
N PRO A 121 9.69 -0.18 -2.06
CA PRO A 121 10.75 0.16 -1.10
C PRO A 121 10.48 1.43 -0.29
N ASP A 122 9.59 2.32 -0.73
CA ASP A 122 9.27 3.58 -0.05
C ASP A 122 8.43 3.37 1.22
N TYR A 123 7.68 2.26 1.31
CA TYR A 123 6.97 1.91 2.54
C TYR A 123 7.93 1.74 3.71
N SER A 124 7.63 2.36 4.84
CA SER A 124 8.39 2.13 6.06
C SER A 124 8.13 0.72 6.62
N LYS A 125 9.02 0.23 7.47
CA LYS A 125 8.81 -1.05 8.17
C LYS A 125 7.53 -1.03 9.00
N SER A 126 7.19 0.11 9.61
CA SER A 126 5.96 0.29 10.42
C SER A 126 4.71 0.17 9.57
N ASP A 127 4.70 0.73 8.36
CA ASP A 127 3.56 0.66 7.46
C ASP A 127 3.29 -0.78 7.01
N ILE A 128 4.36 -1.52 6.65
CA ILE A 128 4.23 -2.95 6.30
C ILE A 128 3.76 -3.77 7.50
N GLN A 129 4.18 -3.43 8.72
CA GLN A 129 3.66 -4.07 9.94
C GLN A 129 2.18 -3.77 10.18
N ALA A 130 1.72 -2.55 9.92
CA ALA A 130 0.32 -2.17 10.01
C ALA A 130 -0.52 -2.95 8.99
N ILE A 131 -0.11 -2.97 7.71
CA ILE A 131 -0.75 -3.75 6.65
C ILE A 131 -0.86 -5.23 7.06
N ARG A 132 0.23 -5.81 7.59
CA ARG A 132 0.23 -7.20 8.07
C ARG A 132 -0.77 -7.43 9.21
N ALA A 133 -0.86 -6.49 10.16
CA ALA A 133 -1.80 -6.61 11.28
C ALA A 133 -3.25 -6.63 10.79
N GLU A 134 -3.58 -5.81 9.79
CA GLU A 134 -4.91 -5.76 9.19
C GLU A 134 -5.25 -7.02 8.39
N VAL A 135 -4.28 -7.55 7.62
CA VAL A 135 -4.45 -8.84 6.93
C VAL A 135 -4.69 -9.96 7.94
N ALA A 136 -3.88 -10.02 9.00
CA ALA A 136 -4.03 -11.04 10.05
C ALA A 136 -5.33 -10.90 10.84
N GLU A 137 -5.89 -9.71 10.97
CA GLU A 137 -7.20 -9.49 11.57
C GLU A 137 -8.31 -10.02 10.67
N GLU A 138 -8.22 -9.76 9.37
CA GLU A 138 -9.20 -10.26 8.39
C GLU A 138 -9.20 -11.79 8.32
N GLU A 139 -8.03 -12.44 8.42
CA GLU A 139 -7.90 -13.91 8.41
C GLU A 139 -8.60 -14.61 9.60
N LYS A 140 -8.88 -13.90 10.70
CA LYS A 140 -9.59 -14.46 11.86
C LYS A 140 -11.08 -14.63 11.62
N THR A 141 -11.66 -13.86 10.69
CA THR A 141 -13.09 -13.92 10.38
C THR A 141 -13.33 -14.94 9.27
N THR A 142 -14.34 -15.76 9.41
CA THR A 142 -14.71 -16.74 8.36
C THR A 142 -15.54 -16.09 7.26
N ASP A 143 -15.55 -16.69 6.06
CA ASP A 143 -16.38 -16.21 4.95
C ASP A 143 -17.87 -16.20 5.31
N LEU A 144 -18.32 -17.17 6.09
CA LEU A 144 -19.71 -17.22 6.55
C LEU A 144 -20.05 -16.05 7.48
N GLU A 145 -19.15 -15.71 8.42
CA GLU A 145 -19.33 -14.56 9.30
C GLU A 145 -19.43 -13.27 8.50
N ILE A 146 -18.59 -13.07 7.49
CA ILE A 146 -18.64 -11.89 6.62
C ILE A 146 -19.99 -11.80 5.88
N LEU A 147 -20.45 -12.90 5.31
CA LEU A 147 -21.73 -12.95 4.58
C LEU A 147 -22.96 -12.75 5.50
N MET A 148 -22.83 -13.01 6.80
CA MET A 148 -23.87 -12.80 7.79
C MET A 148 -23.81 -11.41 8.45
N GLU A 149 -22.81 -10.58 8.15
CA GLU A 149 -22.76 -9.21 8.64
C GLU A 149 -23.93 -8.40 8.10
N GLU A 150 -24.55 -7.62 8.96
CA GLU A 150 -25.60 -6.70 8.57
C GLU A 150 -25.02 -5.61 7.65
N ARG A 151 -25.61 -5.47 6.47
CA ARG A 151 -25.17 -4.48 5.50
C ARG A 151 -25.69 -3.10 5.90
N GLU A 152 -24.83 -2.10 5.71
CA GLU A 152 -25.20 -0.71 5.92
C GLU A 152 -26.23 -0.26 4.85
N ASP A 153 -27.29 0.42 5.28
CA ASP A 153 -28.36 0.91 4.37
C ASP A 153 -27.81 1.81 3.25
N ILE A 154 -26.71 2.53 3.53
CA ILE A 154 -26.07 3.41 2.55
C ILE A 154 -25.53 2.63 1.33
N TYR A 155 -25.17 1.33 1.49
CA TYR A 155 -24.57 0.56 0.41
C TYR A 155 -25.50 0.39 -0.80
N ASP A 156 -26.80 0.53 -0.63
CA ASP A 156 -27.76 0.52 -1.74
C ASP A 156 -27.67 1.78 -2.62
N ARG A 157 -27.07 2.86 -2.09
CA ARG A 157 -26.80 4.12 -2.80
C ARG A 157 -25.38 4.23 -3.36
N LEU A 158 -24.47 3.35 -2.93
CA LEU A 158 -23.07 3.33 -3.36
C LEU A 158 -22.90 2.33 -4.51
N GLU A 159 -22.50 2.84 -5.67
CA GLU A 159 -22.48 2.09 -6.92
C GLU A 159 -21.30 1.09 -7.00
N ASN A 160 -20.18 1.41 -6.35
CA ASN A 160 -18.95 0.62 -6.44
C ASN A 160 -18.19 0.52 -5.12
N ASP A 161 -17.17 -0.34 -5.08
CA ASP A 161 -16.40 -0.61 -3.87
C ASP A 161 -15.47 0.54 -3.47
N LEU A 162 -15.03 1.39 -4.41
CA LEU A 162 -14.27 2.61 -4.09
C LEU A 162 -15.11 3.55 -3.22
N GLN A 163 -16.36 3.79 -3.61
CA GLN A 163 -17.29 4.63 -2.84
C GLN A 163 -17.54 4.05 -1.44
N ARG A 164 -17.69 2.71 -1.31
CA ARG A 164 -17.86 2.04 -0.01
C ARG A 164 -16.63 2.20 0.89
N VAL A 165 -15.43 2.02 0.31
CA VAL A 165 -14.18 2.20 1.04
C VAL A 165 -13.99 3.64 1.50
N LEU A 166 -14.23 4.63 0.63
CA LEU A 166 -14.11 6.05 0.99
C LEU A 166 -15.14 6.46 2.05
N TRP A 167 -16.38 5.96 1.91
CA TRP A 167 -17.42 6.15 2.93
C TRP A 167 -16.96 5.60 4.28
N LYS A 168 -16.47 4.36 4.30
CA LYS A 168 -16.03 3.70 5.54
C LYS A 168 -14.80 4.37 6.15
N LEU A 169 -13.82 4.75 5.33
CA LEU A 169 -12.65 5.51 5.79
C LEU A 169 -13.04 6.86 6.40
N GLY A 170 -14.00 7.55 5.80
CA GLY A 170 -14.54 8.79 6.36
C GLY A 170 -15.20 8.53 7.72
N GLN A 171 -16.06 7.51 7.83
CA GLN A 171 -16.71 7.13 9.07
C GLN A 171 -15.72 6.79 10.20
N ASP A 172 -14.70 5.99 9.87
CA ASP A 172 -13.71 5.52 10.84
C ASP A 172 -12.70 6.62 11.24
N ILE A 173 -12.45 7.58 10.33
CA ILE A 173 -11.46 8.65 10.51
C ILE A 173 -12.09 10.01 10.12
N PRO A 174 -12.93 10.61 10.97
CA PRO A 174 -13.61 11.88 10.67
C PRO A 174 -12.66 13.03 10.32
N GLU A 175 -11.46 13.05 10.91
CA GLU A 175 -10.42 14.04 10.59
C GLU A 175 -9.92 13.90 9.14
N LEU A 176 -9.80 12.67 8.62
CA LEU A 176 -9.46 12.43 7.22
C LEU A 176 -10.55 12.94 6.31
N TYR A 177 -11.82 12.64 6.64
CA TYR A 177 -12.98 13.15 5.90
C TYR A 177 -12.95 14.67 5.77
N CYS A 178 -12.75 15.41 6.88
CA CYS A 178 -12.68 16.86 6.86
C CYS A 178 -11.54 17.41 5.99
N LYS A 179 -10.37 16.76 6.03
CA LYS A 179 -9.23 17.18 5.20
C LYS A 179 -9.54 16.95 3.72
N LEU A 180 -10.06 15.79 3.36
CA LEU A 180 -10.43 15.47 1.98
C LEU A 180 -11.54 16.38 1.46
N TRP A 181 -12.58 16.63 2.28
CA TRP A 181 -13.66 17.56 1.93
C TRP A 181 -13.12 18.96 1.59
N LYS A 182 -12.22 19.46 2.42
CA LYS A 182 -11.63 20.80 2.24
C LYS A 182 -10.88 20.91 0.92
N GLU A 183 -10.04 19.95 0.60
CA GLU A 183 -9.26 19.99 -0.63
C GLU A 183 -10.11 19.67 -1.86
N TYR A 184 -11.12 18.79 -1.75
CA TYR A 184 -12.12 18.58 -2.78
C TYR A 184 -12.86 19.87 -3.14
N MET A 185 -13.32 20.64 -2.14
CA MET A 185 -14.00 21.93 -2.36
C MET A 185 -13.10 23.02 -2.94
N ARG A 186 -11.78 22.89 -2.85
CA ARG A 186 -10.79 23.82 -3.39
C ARG A 186 -10.29 23.45 -4.78
N ALA A 187 -10.31 22.18 -5.13
CA ALA A 187 -9.77 21.68 -6.39
C ALA A 187 -10.58 22.24 -7.57
N ASP A 188 -9.88 22.82 -8.53
CA ASP A 188 -10.49 23.34 -9.77
C ASP A 188 -10.70 22.23 -10.81
N ASN A 189 -9.96 21.13 -10.70
CA ASN A 189 -9.97 19.99 -11.63
C ASN A 189 -9.43 18.72 -10.98
N VAL A 190 -9.62 17.58 -11.68
CA VAL A 190 -9.21 16.24 -11.22
C VAL A 190 -7.70 16.14 -10.97
N GLU A 191 -6.86 16.79 -11.78
CA GLU A 191 -5.40 16.74 -11.61
C GLU A 191 -4.94 17.41 -10.31
N GLN A 192 -5.57 18.54 -9.96
CA GLN A 192 -5.32 19.21 -8.69
C GLN A 192 -5.84 18.36 -7.53
N LEU A 193 -7.06 17.83 -7.64
CA LEU A 193 -7.64 16.95 -6.64
C LEU A 193 -6.73 15.74 -6.36
N ALA A 194 -6.21 15.11 -7.42
CA ALA A 194 -5.30 13.97 -7.29
C ALA A 194 -4.06 14.33 -6.46
N LYS A 195 -3.45 15.47 -6.70
CA LYS A 195 -2.27 15.93 -5.95
C LYS A 195 -2.57 16.16 -4.49
N GLU A 196 -3.68 16.87 -4.19
CA GLU A 196 -4.07 17.19 -2.82
C GLU A 196 -4.46 15.92 -2.03
N VAL A 197 -5.18 14.98 -2.67
CA VAL A 197 -5.49 13.67 -2.07
C VAL A 197 -4.23 12.88 -1.78
N MET A 198 -3.26 12.87 -2.71
CA MET A 198 -1.97 12.20 -2.49
C MET A 198 -1.20 12.83 -1.33
N GLU A 199 -1.18 14.15 -1.17
CA GLU A 199 -0.52 14.80 -0.03
C GLU A 199 -1.15 14.40 1.32
N ILE A 200 -2.45 14.12 1.34
CA ILE A 200 -3.18 13.72 2.55
C ILE A 200 -3.04 12.22 2.81
N MET A 201 -3.31 11.39 1.80
CA MET A 201 -3.42 9.94 1.95
C MET A 201 -2.11 9.20 1.70
N ALA A 202 -1.19 9.79 0.94
CA ALA A 202 0.08 9.15 0.57
C ALA A 202 1.25 10.17 0.61
N PRO A 203 1.54 10.82 1.75
CA PRO A 203 2.52 11.90 1.85
C PRO A 203 3.95 11.46 1.55
N ALA A 204 4.24 10.17 1.57
CA ALA A 204 5.53 9.60 1.14
C ALA A 204 5.60 9.28 -0.36
N GLY A 205 4.56 9.64 -1.14
CA GLY A 205 4.42 9.31 -2.56
C GLY A 205 3.61 8.06 -2.84
N GLU A 206 3.52 7.16 -1.88
CA GLU A 206 2.69 5.96 -1.93
C GLU A 206 1.99 5.74 -0.58
N GLY A 207 0.81 5.10 -0.62
CA GLY A 207 0.04 4.80 0.58
C GLY A 207 -0.95 3.66 0.35
N MET A 208 -1.30 2.96 1.44
CA MET A 208 -2.32 1.93 1.44
C MET A 208 -3.26 2.14 2.62
N HIS A 209 -4.55 2.26 2.33
CA HIS A 209 -5.60 2.45 3.31
C HIS A 209 -6.56 1.28 3.28
N SER A 210 -6.97 0.79 4.43
CA SER A 210 -7.88 -0.33 4.49
C SER A 210 -9.19 0.04 5.16
N ALA A 211 -10.26 -0.55 4.66
CA ALA A 211 -11.58 -0.49 5.26
C ALA A 211 -12.23 -1.87 5.25
N ARG A 212 -12.93 -2.21 6.33
CA ARG A 212 -13.73 -3.41 6.39
C ARG A 212 -15.16 -3.08 5.99
N ILE A 213 -15.63 -3.72 4.93
CA ILE A 213 -16.96 -3.51 4.35
C ILE A 213 -17.85 -4.70 4.68
N SER A 214 -18.96 -4.45 5.38
CA SER A 214 -19.92 -5.50 5.78
C SER A 214 -20.42 -6.30 4.58
N GLY A 215 -20.36 -7.61 4.67
CA GLY A 215 -20.75 -8.54 3.61
C GLY A 215 -19.75 -8.69 2.46
N ILE A 216 -18.61 -7.97 2.48
CA ILE A 216 -17.55 -8.05 1.46
C ILE A 216 -16.22 -8.46 2.10
N GLY A 217 -15.94 -8.00 3.32
CA GLY A 217 -14.67 -8.17 4.01
C GLY A 217 -13.77 -6.94 3.87
N ARG A 218 -12.49 -7.12 4.11
CA ARG A 218 -11.51 -6.03 4.08
C ARG A 218 -11.05 -5.73 2.66
N LEU A 219 -11.16 -4.46 2.29
CA LEU A 219 -10.64 -3.90 1.05
C LEU A 219 -9.48 -2.96 1.36
N MET A 220 -8.42 -2.99 0.54
CA MET A 220 -7.26 -2.11 0.63
C MET A 220 -7.16 -1.23 -0.60
N LEU A 221 -7.16 0.09 -0.40
CA LEU A 221 -6.96 1.10 -1.42
C LEU A 221 -5.49 1.48 -1.48
N SER A 222 -4.82 1.15 -2.59
CA SER A 222 -3.43 1.49 -2.88
C SER A 222 -3.36 2.73 -3.77
N LEU A 223 -2.55 3.72 -3.35
CA LEU A 223 -2.25 4.96 -4.05
C LEU A 223 -0.76 4.98 -4.38
N LYS A 224 -0.40 5.21 -5.65
CA LYS A 224 1.01 5.17 -6.13
C LYS A 224 1.42 6.40 -6.95
N GLY A 225 0.72 7.51 -6.79
CA GLY A 225 0.98 8.77 -7.49
C GLY A 225 -0.28 9.36 -8.12
N ALA A 226 -0.27 10.69 -8.29
CA ALA A 226 -1.38 11.43 -8.89
C ALA A 226 -1.55 11.16 -10.41
N ASP A 227 -0.57 10.56 -11.04
CA ASP A 227 -0.54 10.18 -12.47
C ASP A 227 -0.87 8.70 -12.70
N ARG A 228 -1.21 7.96 -11.65
CA ARG A 228 -1.51 6.52 -11.69
C ARG A 228 -2.92 6.21 -11.24
N ASP A 229 -3.45 5.10 -11.76
CA ASP A 229 -4.72 4.55 -11.29
C ASP A 229 -4.64 4.14 -9.81
N LEU A 230 -5.77 4.27 -9.15
CA LEU A 230 -6.03 3.73 -7.83
C LEU A 230 -6.28 2.21 -7.95
N VAL A 231 -5.71 1.44 -7.05
CA VAL A 231 -5.92 -0.02 -7.04
C VAL A 231 -6.63 -0.40 -5.74
N LEU A 232 -7.80 -0.99 -5.88
CA LEU A 232 -8.56 -1.54 -4.77
C LEU A 232 -8.40 -3.06 -4.75
N ILE A 233 -8.01 -3.62 -3.60
CA ILE A 233 -7.67 -5.03 -3.44
C ILE A 233 -8.57 -5.65 -2.39
N ASN A 234 -9.26 -6.72 -2.75
CA ASN A 234 -9.90 -7.57 -1.75
C ASN A 234 -8.84 -8.45 -1.07
N VAL A 235 -8.67 -8.29 0.24
CA VAL A 235 -7.60 -8.96 1.00
C VAL A 235 -7.72 -10.48 0.92
N ARG A 236 -8.93 -11.01 0.88
CA ARG A 236 -9.18 -12.47 0.90
C ARG A 236 -9.06 -13.12 -0.47
N SER A 237 -9.75 -12.54 -1.46
CA SER A 237 -9.80 -13.13 -2.81
C SER A 237 -8.57 -12.76 -3.67
N GLY A 238 -7.89 -11.67 -3.34
CA GLY A 238 -6.85 -11.10 -4.19
C GLY A 238 -7.39 -10.39 -5.43
N GLU A 239 -8.71 -10.23 -5.54
CA GLU A 239 -9.32 -9.50 -6.64
C GLU A 239 -8.90 -8.04 -6.59
N LYS A 240 -8.45 -7.52 -7.75
CA LYS A 240 -8.01 -6.15 -7.93
C LYS A 240 -8.96 -5.41 -8.87
N GLN A 241 -9.45 -4.27 -8.42
CA GLN A 241 -10.22 -3.32 -9.22
C GLN A 241 -9.38 -2.06 -9.41
N ARG A 242 -9.44 -1.46 -10.60
CA ARG A 242 -8.73 -0.22 -10.92
C ARG A 242 -9.72 0.91 -11.12
N TYR A 243 -9.38 2.06 -10.57
CA TYR A 243 -10.18 3.28 -10.65
C TYR A 243 -9.31 4.44 -11.09
N GLY A 244 -9.87 5.33 -11.90
CA GLY A 244 -9.22 6.59 -12.23
C GLY A 244 -9.46 7.66 -11.16
N TRP A 245 -8.81 8.79 -11.32
CA TRP A 245 -9.06 9.96 -10.47
C TRP A 245 -10.42 10.60 -10.73
N ASP A 246 -11.00 10.41 -11.93
CA ASP A 246 -12.40 10.79 -12.22
C ASP A 246 -13.40 9.97 -11.38
N ASP A 247 -13.11 8.68 -11.11
CA ASP A 247 -13.92 7.86 -10.22
C ASP A 247 -13.81 8.33 -8.76
N MET A 248 -12.64 8.80 -8.34
CA MET A 248 -12.42 9.39 -7.02
C MET A 248 -13.20 10.70 -6.90
N GLU A 249 -13.16 11.58 -7.92
CA GLU A 249 -13.94 12.82 -7.94
C GLU A 249 -15.43 12.51 -7.85
N ALA A 250 -15.94 11.57 -8.65
CA ALA A 250 -17.34 11.15 -8.61
C ALA A 250 -17.76 10.59 -7.24
N ALA A 251 -16.86 9.86 -6.57
CA ALA A 251 -17.10 9.40 -5.21
C ALA A 251 -17.17 10.56 -4.21
N PHE A 252 -16.35 11.59 -4.36
CA PHE A 252 -16.39 12.79 -3.52
C PHE A 252 -17.63 13.64 -3.81
N ASP A 253 -18.07 13.75 -5.06
CA ASP A 253 -19.35 14.40 -5.41
C ASP A 253 -20.51 13.79 -4.61
N LEU A 254 -20.52 12.46 -4.49
CA LEU A 254 -21.56 11.75 -3.76
C LEU A 254 -21.42 11.90 -2.23
N LEU A 255 -20.19 11.85 -1.71
CA LEU A 255 -19.94 11.77 -0.27
C LEU A 255 -19.69 13.14 0.38
N MET A 256 -19.35 14.18 -0.40
CA MET A 256 -18.83 15.45 0.11
C MET A 256 -19.45 16.68 -0.57
N GLY A 257 -20.58 16.52 -1.25
CA GLY A 257 -21.16 17.53 -2.17
C GLY A 257 -21.89 18.72 -1.51
N SER A 258 -21.95 18.81 -0.16
CA SER A 258 -22.62 19.92 0.51
C SER A 258 -21.69 21.11 0.81
N ASP A 259 -22.27 22.25 1.19
CA ASP A 259 -21.56 23.53 1.40
C ASP A 259 -20.61 23.55 2.62
N SER A 260 -20.77 22.62 3.57
CA SER A 260 -19.85 22.42 4.70
C SER A 260 -19.55 20.94 4.92
N ALA A 261 -18.44 20.67 5.61
CA ALA A 261 -18.05 19.30 5.95
C ALA A 261 -19.07 18.66 6.90
N GLU A 262 -19.62 19.44 7.83
CA GLU A 262 -20.61 19.01 8.80
C GLU A 262 -21.94 18.65 8.11
N GLU A 263 -22.42 19.49 7.18
CA GLU A 263 -23.65 19.23 6.42
C GLU A 263 -23.51 18.02 5.50
N SER A 264 -22.36 17.89 4.82
CA SER A 264 -22.04 16.69 4.02
C SER A 264 -22.03 15.44 4.90
N TRP A 265 -21.42 15.52 6.06
CA TRP A 265 -21.36 14.42 7.02
C TRP A 265 -22.75 13.98 7.49
N GLU A 266 -23.57 14.92 7.96
CA GLU A 266 -24.94 14.62 8.41
C GLU A 266 -25.78 14.00 7.29
N THR A 267 -25.61 14.49 6.04
CA THR A 267 -26.33 13.94 4.88
C THR A 267 -25.92 12.50 4.57
N VAL A 268 -24.64 12.20 4.71
CA VAL A 268 -24.07 10.90 4.32
C VAL A 268 -24.19 9.86 5.44
N TYR A 269 -23.92 10.26 6.70
CA TYR A 269 -23.91 9.33 7.83
C TYR A 269 -25.15 9.37 8.70
N GLY A 270 -26.05 10.36 8.50
CA GLY A 270 -27.29 10.49 9.26
C GLY A 270 -27.08 10.82 10.75
N ALA A 271 -25.92 11.32 11.11
CA ALA A 271 -25.51 11.63 12.48
C ALA A 271 -24.66 12.90 12.53
N GLU A 272 -24.65 13.59 13.68
CA GLU A 272 -23.78 14.71 13.92
C GLU A 272 -22.30 14.29 13.81
N MET A 273 -21.48 15.15 13.18
CA MET A 273 -20.05 14.89 13.01
C MET A 273 -19.36 14.81 14.39
N PRO A 274 -18.60 13.74 14.66
CA PRO A 274 -17.83 13.63 15.91
C PRO A 274 -16.84 14.79 16.02
N GLY A 275 -16.75 15.45 17.17
CA GLY A 275 -16.04 16.69 17.52
C GLY A 275 -14.68 16.96 16.87
N VAL A 276 -14.68 17.16 15.59
CA VAL A 276 -13.55 17.69 14.81
C VAL A 276 -13.69 19.22 14.83
N ALA A 277 -12.59 19.94 15.06
CA ALA A 277 -12.64 21.41 15.07
C ALA A 277 -13.20 21.92 13.72
N PRO A 278 -14.19 22.86 13.72
CA PRO A 278 -14.88 23.27 12.50
C PRO A 278 -13.91 23.78 11.45
N VAL A 279 -13.97 23.20 10.25
CA VAL A 279 -13.19 23.61 9.08
C VAL A 279 -13.96 24.74 8.40
N GLN A 280 -13.54 25.99 8.56
CA GLN A 280 -14.15 27.11 7.85
C GLN A 280 -13.70 27.12 6.38
N PRO A 281 -14.63 27.21 5.41
CA PRO A 281 -14.28 27.34 4.00
C PRO A 281 -13.69 28.72 3.73
N GLU A 282 -12.47 28.78 3.21
CA GLU A 282 -11.95 30.01 2.62
C GLU A 282 -12.61 30.21 1.24
N SER A 283 -13.49 31.20 1.17
CA SER A 283 -14.21 31.75 -0.02
C SER A 283 -14.47 30.85 -1.24
N ARG A 284 -15.76 30.61 -1.47
CA ARG A 284 -16.36 29.91 -2.63
C ARG A 284 -15.82 30.41 -3.97
N LYS A 285 -15.38 29.48 -4.82
CA LYS A 285 -15.49 29.61 -6.27
C LYS A 285 -16.82 29.01 -6.71
N THR A 286 -17.68 29.85 -7.27
CA THR A 286 -19.02 29.52 -7.75
C THR A 286 -18.99 28.53 -8.92
N SER A 287 -19.91 27.58 -8.86
CA SER A 287 -20.45 26.74 -9.93
C SER A 287 -19.72 25.44 -10.27
N ARG A 288 -19.96 24.39 -9.48
CA ARG A 288 -20.17 23.06 -10.09
C ARG A 288 -21.70 22.90 -10.19
N VAL A 289 -22.21 22.96 -11.42
CA VAL A 289 -23.63 22.76 -11.73
C VAL A 289 -23.90 21.25 -11.66
N SER A 290 -24.67 20.81 -10.69
CA SER A 290 -25.25 19.48 -10.71
C SER A 290 -26.04 19.27 -12.01
N PRO A 291 -25.96 18.13 -12.68
CA PRO A 291 -26.81 17.84 -13.83
C PRO A 291 -28.26 17.79 -13.36
N ALA A 292 -29.03 18.79 -13.80
CA ALA A 292 -30.45 18.89 -13.54
C ALA A 292 -31.17 17.63 -14.05
N VAL A 293 -31.94 17.03 -13.16
CA VAL A 293 -32.97 16.05 -13.48
C VAL A 293 -33.83 16.66 -14.58
N MET A 294 -33.81 16.09 -15.78
CA MET A 294 -34.77 16.42 -16.84
C MET A 294 -36.14 15.91 -16.40
N GLU A 295 -36.98 16.79 -15.83
CA GLU A 295 -38.40 16.57 -15.79
C GLU A 295 -38.95 16.57 -17.24
N GLU A 296 -39.40 15.40 -17.68
CA GLU A 296 -40.23 15.24 -18.86
C GLU A 296 -41.53 16.04 -18.69
N ASN A 297 -41.60 17.23 -19.25
CA ASN A 297 -42.84 17.92 -19.46
C ASN A 297 -43.53 17.34 -20.70
N ASN A 298 -44.50 16.48 -20.44
CA ASN A 298 -45.48 15.99 -21.40
C ASN A 298 -46.57 17.05 -21.58
N PRO A 299 -46.75 17.71 -22.75
CA PRO A 299 -47.96 18.48 -23.01
C PRO A 299 -49.02 17.56 -23.57
N ALA A 300 -49.93 17.17 -22.71
CA ALA A 300 -51.20 16.56 -23.12
C ALA A 300 -52.05 17.55 -23.91
N ALA A 301 -52.51 17.07 -25.04
CA ALA A 301 -53.79 17.20 -25.69
C ALA A 301 -54.76 18.33 -25.24
N GLY A 302 -55.24 19.03 -26.18
CA GLY A 302 -56.49 19.77 -26.03
C GLY A 302 -56.94 20.53 -27.24
N GLN A 303 -57.83 19.90 -28.04
CA GLN A 303 -59.05 20.45 -28.62
C GLN A 303 -58.97 21.53 -29.71
N ASN A 304 -59.37 21.26 -30.82
CA ASN A 304 -60.69 21.26 -31.53
C ASN A 304 -60.46 21.05 -33.03
#